data_fb6222afbcec6931cde7daca5d758098
#
_entry.id   fb6222afbcec6931cde7daca5d758098
#
_cell.length_a   1.000
_cell.length_b   1.000
_cell.length_c   1.000
_cell.angle_alpha   90.00
_cell.angle_beta   90.00
_cell.angle_gamma   90.00
#
_symmetry.space_group_name_H-M   'P 1'
#
loop_
_entity.id
_entity.type
_entity.pdbx_description
1 polymer ?
#
loop_
_entity_poly.entity_id
_entity_poly.type
_entity_poly.pdbx_seq_one_letter_code
_entity_poly.pdbx_strand_id
1 'polypeptide(L)'
;KVVGCVPKKSTPILLVTEYARSTQAFAVEEVSEIIRLEWNQVIPAEGNGADLVTSIARLDRNADSALVQVLDVEQILRDVLPSATGDLVQENNVAKAKMLPGTLILVADDSPLARSMIEKGLTQQGASFIMTKSGQEAWDRIQAMSDAAVAEGKTIKDKIALVLTDLEMPEMDGFTLTRKLKNDHRFKSIPVVIHSSLTGEANENHVKSSGADAYVAKFSAEDFTETIRKVIENNRE
;
A
#
# COMPACT_ATOMS: atom_id res chain seq x y z
N LYS A 1 6.93 -23.41 -11.97
CA LYS A 1 5.47 -23.71 -12.00
C LYS A 1 4.81 -23.02 -10.80
N VAL A 2 4.88 -21.71 -10.78
CA VAL A 2 4.46 -20.94 -9.61
C VAL A 2 2.95 -20.96 -9.43
N VAL A 3 2.20 -20.98 -10.53
CA VAL A 3 0.72 -20.93 -10.53
C VAL A 3 0.10 -22.28 -10.89
N GLY A 4 0.84 -23.38 -10.78
CA GLY A 4 0.34 -24.72 -11.08
C GLY A 4 0.11 -25.03 -12.58
N CYS A 5 0.31 -24.06 -13.45
CA CYS A 5 0.13 -24.24 -14.89
C CYS A 5 1.29 -25.00 -15.54
N VAL A 6 0.97 -25.93 -16.43
CA VAL A 6 1.96 -26.63 -17.25
C VAL A 6 2.04 -25.92 -18.60
N PRO A 7 3.22 -25.39 -18.99
CA PRO A 7 3.37 -24.73 -20.29
C PRO A 7 2.99 -25.68 -21.44
N LYS A 8 2.19 -25.20 -22.37
CA LYS A 8 1.81 -25.92 -23.58
C LYS A 8 2.76 -25.66 -24.75
N LYS A 9 3.48 -24.52 -24.71
CA LYS A 9 4.46 -24.10 -25.70
C LYS A 9 5.88 -24.30 -25.20
N SER A 10 6.80 -24.66 -26.07
CA SER A 10 8.21 -24.92 -25.76
C SER A 10 9.03 -23.63 -25.54
N THR A 11 8.56 -22.51 -26.05
CA THR A 11 9.26 -21.21 -25.97
C THR A 11 8.37 -20.20 -25.25
N PRO A 12 8.62 -19.93 -23.95
CA PRO A 12 7.85 -18.95 -23.21
C PRO A 12 8.24 -17.52 -23.63
N ILE A 13 7.28 -16.61 -23.52
CA ILE A 13 7.53 -15.17 -23.53
C ILE A 13 7.96 -14.77 -22.11
N LEU A 14 8.98 -13.95 -22.00
CA LEU A 14 9.39 -13.42 -20.69
C LEU A 14 8.75 -12.02 -20.49
N LEU A 15 7.83 -11.94 -19.56
CA LEU A 15 7.29 -10.67 -19.05
C LEU A 15 8.23 -10.17 -17.96
N VAL A 16 9.01 -9.13 -18.29
CA VAL A 16 9.92 -8.52 -17.33
C VAL A 16 9.19 -7.44 -16.54
N THR A 17 9.24 -7.53 -15.23
CA THR A 17 8.62 -6.57 -14.31
C THR A 17 9.67 -6.05 -13.35
N GLU A 18 9.57 -4.79 -12.98
CA GLU A 18 10.32 -4.20 -11.89
C GLU A 18 9.39 -4.06 -10.68
N TYR A 19 9.81 -4.62 -9.55
CA TYR A 19 9.04 -4.64 -8.33
C TYR A 19 9.96 -4.56 -7.12
N ALA A 20 9.66 -3.65 -6.18
CA ALA A 20 10.42 -3.50 -4.93
C ALA A 20 11.95 -3.39 -5.14
N ARG A 21 12.39 -2.59 -6.12
CA ARG A 21 13.81 -2.40 -6.53
C ARG A 21 14.49 -3.67 -7.07
N SER A 22 13.73 -4.69 -7.41
CA SER A 22 14.25 -5.89 -8.07
C SER A 22 13.57 -6.11 -9.41
N THR A 23 14.33 -6.57 -10.40
CA THR A 23 13.84 -6.94 -11.71
C THR A 23 13.56 -8.42 -11.74
N GLN A 24 12.33 -8.80 -12.07
CA GLN A 24 11.92 -10.20 -12.19
C GLN A 24 11.37 -10.46 -13.59
N ALA A 25 11.40 -11.72 -14.00
CA ALA A 25 10.83 -12.14 -15.26
C ALA A 25 9.90 -13.34 -15.06
N PHE A 26 8.67 -13.21 -15.53
CA PHE A 26 7.68 -14.27 -15.51
C PHE A 26 7.60 -14.91 -16.90
N ALA A 27 7.75 -16.24 -16.95
CA ALA A 27 7.54 -16.99 -18.16
C ALA A 27 6.03 -17.17 -18.39
N VAL A 28 5.51 -16.57 -19.44
CA VAL A 28 4.11 -16.65 -19.86
C VAL A 28 3.99 -17.29 -21.24
N GLU A 29 2.89 -17.94 -21.50
CA GLU A 29 2.67 -18.61 -22.81
C GLU A 29 2.30 -17.62 -23.91
N GLU A 30 1.56 -16.58 -23.54
CA GLU A 30 1.03 -15.61 -24.49
C GLU A 30 0.75 -14.28 -23.79
N VAL A 31 0.91 -13.20 -24.52
CA VAL A 31 0.43 -11.87 -24.14
C VAL A 31 -0.64 -11.49 -25.15
N SER A 32 -1.89 -11.42 -24.73
CA SER A 32 -3.02 -11.13 -25.61
C SER A 32 -3.13 -9.63 -25.86
N GLU A 33 -3.38 -8.86 -24.82
CA GLU A 33 -3.60 -7.42 -24.92
C GLU A 33 -3.35 -6.72 -23.58
N ILE A 34 -3.23 -5.40 -23.62
CA ILE A 34 -3.23 -4.52 -22.45
C ILE A 34 -4.59 -3.86 -22.37
N ILE A 35 -5.30 -4.10 -21.28
CA ILE A 35 -6.63 -3.54 -21.04
C ILE A 35 -6.60 -2.57 -19.87
N ARG A 36 -7.51 -1.61 -19.91
CA ARG A 36 -7.79 -0.73 -18.76
C ARG A 36 -9.13 -1.12 -18.18
N LEU A 37 -9.14 -1.36 -16.88
CA LEU A 37 -10.34 -1.71 -16.13
C LEU A 37 -10.70 -0.58 -15.17
N GLU A 38 -11.99 -0.37 -14.99
CA GLU A 38 -12.50 0.46 -13.90
C GLU A 38 -12.65 -0.40 -12.64
N TRP A 39 -12.50 0.19 -11.47
CA TRP A 39 -12.58 -0.54 -10.20
C TRP A 39 -13.89 -1.31 -9.99
N ASN A 40 -14.99 -0.84 -10.57
CA ASN A 40 -16.29 -1.54 -10.54
C ASN A 40 -16.33 -2.82 -11.39
N GLN A 41 -15.32 -3.06 -12.24
CA GLN A 41 -15.17 -4.28 -13.04
C GLN A 41 -14.32 -5.34 -12.32
N VAL A 42 -13.70 -4.97 -11.19
CA VAL A 42 -12.82 -5.84 -10.41
C VAL A 42 -13.53 -6.23 -9.11
N ILE A 43 -13.74 -7.52 -8.93
CA ILE A 43 -14.44 -8.08 -7.78
C ILE A 43 -13.39 -8.81 -6.93
N PRO A 44 -13.24 -8.49 -5.64
CA PRO A 44 -12.33 -9.21 -4.76
C PRO A 44 -12.63 -10.72 -4.77
N ALA A 45 -11.61 -11.55 -4.87
CA ALA A 45 -11.76 -12.98 -4.73
C ALA A 45 -11.98 -13.31 -3.24
N GLU A 46 -13.10 -13.93 -2.91
CA GLU A 46 -13.33 -14.46 -1.56
C GLU A 46 -12.55 -15.78 -1.43
N GLY A 47 -11.38 -15.73 -0.79
CA GLY A 47 -10.53 -16.91 -0.57
C GLY A 47 -9.78 -16.83 0.76
N ASN A 48 -9.45 -18.00 1.30
CA ASN A 48 -8.67 -18.14 2.54
C ASN A 48 -7.20 -17.84 2.28
N GLY A 49 -6.80 -16.57 2.20
CA GLY A 49 -5.43 -16.08 2.42
C GLY A 49 -4.21 -16.77 1.76
N ALA A 50 -4.43 -17.90 1.07
CA ALA A 50 -3.40 -18.70 0.41
C ALA A 50 -3.53 -18.69 -1.12
N ASP A 51 -4.55 -18.02 -1.66
CA ASP A 51 -4.79 -18.01 -3.10
C ASP A 51 -3.98 -16.90 -3.78
N LEU A 52 -3.28 -17.27 -4.83
CA LEU A 52 -2.50 -16.37 -5.68
C LEU A 52 -3.36 -15.42 -6.53
N VAL A 53 -4.66 -15.40 -6.30
CA VAL A 53 -5.65 -14.57 -7.02
C VAL A 53 -6.24 -13.57 -6.04
N THR A 54 -5.99 -12.29 -6.26
CA THR A 54 -6.56 -11.21 -5.44
C THR A 54 -7.98 -10.88 -5.82
N SER A 55 -8.29 -10.97 -7.11
CA SER A 55 -9.55 -10.49 -7.66
C SER A 55 -9.91 -11.20 -8.95
N ILE A 56 -11.17 -11.07 -9.34
CA ILE A 56 -11.68 -11.49 -10.64
C ILE A 56 -12.14 -10.23 -11.37
N ALA A 57 -11.61 -10.02 -12.58
CA ALA A 57 -11.97 -8.87 -13.41
C ALA A 57 -12.88 -9.30 -14.56
N ARG A 58 -13.85 -8.45 -14.92
CA ARG A 58 -14.65 -8.55 -16.13
C ARG A 58 -14.02 -7.70 -17.23
N LEU A 59 -13.77 -8.29 -18.41
CA LEU A 59 -13.12 -7.58 -19.51
C LEU A 59 -14.00 -6.49 -20.13
N ASP A 60 -15.31 -6.69 -20.09
CA ASP A 60 -16.29 -5.72 -20.55
C ASP A 60 -17.44 -5.57 -19.55
N ARG A 61 -18.42 -4.70 -19.87
CA ARG A 61 -19.58 -4.42 -19.01
C ARG A 61 -20.73 -5.43 -19.18
N ASN A 62 -20.57 -6.46 -20.01
CA ASN A 62 -21.62 -7.44 -20.26
C ASN A 62 -21.60 -8.55 -19.19
N ALA A 63 -22.77 -9.01 -18.79
CA ALA A 63 -22.88 -10.06 -17.78
C ALA A 63 -22.23 -11.40 -18.21
N ASP A 64 -22.18 -11.65 -19.51
CA ASP A 64 -21.61 -12.86 -20.13
C ASP A 64 -20.14 -12.70 -20.54
N SER A 65 -19.47 -11.62 -20.12
CA SER A 65 -18.08 -11.38 -20.50
C SER A 65 -17.12 -12.38 -19.86
N ALA A 66 -16.01 -12.61 -20.54
CA ALA A 66 -14.94 -13.44 -20.03
C ALA A 66 -14.42 -12.89 -18.69
N LEU A 67 -14.28 -13.77 -17.71
CA LEU A 67 -13.69 -13.45 -16.41
C LEU A 67 -12.18 -13.72 -16.47
N VAL A 68 -11.41 -12.77 -15.95
CA VAL A 68 -9.95 -12.86 -15.85
C VAL A 68 -9.56 -12.84 -14.38
N GLN A 69 -8.66 -13.73 -14.00
CA GLN A 69 -8.08 -13.74 -12.66
C GLN A 69 -6.96 -12.71 -12.57
N VAL A 70 -7.03 -11.86 -11.56
CA VAL A 70 -5.95 -10.92 -11.21
C VAL A 70 -5.04 -11.60 -10.20
N LEU A 71 -3.79 -11.80 -10.59
CA LEU A 71 -2.82 -12.52 -9.75
C LEU A 71 -2.16 -11.58 -8.74
N ASP A 72 -1.96 -12.10 -7.54
CA ASP A 72 -1.14 -11.46 -6.51
C ASP A 72 0.35 -11.69 -6.81
N VAL A 73 0.95 -10.75 -7.49
CA VAL A 73 2.38 -10.82 -7.84
C VAL A 73 3.27 -10.77 -6.58
N GLU A 74 2.84 -10.05 -5.55
CA GLU A 74 3.55 -9.94 -4.28
C GLU A 74 3.59 -11.29 -3.56
N GLN A 75 2.45 -11.98 -3.50
CA GLN A 75 2.36 -13.31 -2.93
C GLN A 75 3.18 -14.32 -3.73
N ILE A 76 3.10 -14.28 -5.07
CA ILE A 76 3.88 -15.15 -5.96
C ILE A 76 5.38 -14.98 -5.70
N LEU A 77 5.85 -13.75 -5.63
CA LEU A 77 7.27 -13.46 -5.38
C LEU A 77 7.73 -13.97 -4.02
N ARG A 78 6.89 -13.84 -3.01
CA ARG A 78 7.17 -14.32 -1.66
C ARG A 78 7.32 -15.83 -1.60
N ASP A 79 6.42 -16.54 -2.27
CA ASP A 79 6.45 -18.01 -2.29
C ASP A 79 7.66 -18.56 -3.04
N VAL A 80 8.15 -17.82 -4.06
CA VAL A 80 9.29 -18.24 -4.88
C VAL A 80 10.63 -17.74 -4.32
N LEU A 81 10.65 -16.58 -3.71
CA LEU A 81 11.86 -15.92 -3.19
C LEU A 81 11.67 -15.51 -1.72
N PRO A 82 11.54 -16.46 -0.79
CA PRO A 82 11.33 -16.15 0.63
C PRO A 82 12.41 -15.23 1.22
N SER A 83 13.64 -15.32 0.70
CA SER A 83 14.78 -14.49 1.13
C SER A 83 14.81 -13.09 0.51
N ALA A 84 14.12 -12.86 -0.62
CA ALA A 84 14.06 -11.53 -1.25
C ALA A 84 13.00 -10.63 -0.61
N THR A 85 12.00 -11.24 0.02
CA THR A 85 11.02 -10.57 0.89
C THR A 85 11.42 -10.66 2.36
N GLY A 86 12.66 -11.14 2.57
CA GLY A 86 13.21 -11.48 3.85
C GLY A 86 13.13 -10.35 4.85
N ASP A 87 12.58 -10.75 5.96
CA ASP A 87 12.73 -10.15 7.28
C ASP A 87 12.79 -8.62 7.33
N LEU A 88 11.59 -8.02 7.25
CA LEU A 88 11.35 -6.74 7.92
C LEU A 88 11.67 -6.83 9.43
N VAL A 89 12.18 -7.99 9.85
CA VAL A 89 12.50 -8.35 11.21
C VAL A 89 13.99 -8.73 11.29
N GLN A 90 14.89 -7.82 10.87
CA GLN A 90 16.17 -7.82 11.55
C GLN A 90 15.97 -7.02 12.84
N GLU A 91 16.36 -7.62 13.96
CA GLU A 91 16.50 -6.95 15.26
C GLU A 91 17.61 -5.89 15.18
N ASN A 92 17.48 -4.97 14.24
CA ASN A 92 18.34 -3.81 14.22
C ASN A 92 17.81 -2.85 15.27
N ASN A 93 18.70 -2.39 16.14
CA ASN A 93 18.50 -1.33 17.14
C ASN A 93 18.10 0.02 16.47
N VAL A 94 17.04 -0.01 15.67
CA VAL A 94 16.51 1.22 15.07
C VAL A 94 15.79 2.00 16.16
N ALA A 95 16.22 3.23 16.36
CA ALA A 95 15.63 4.10 17.36
C ALA A 95 14.12 4.21 17.13
N LYS A 96 13.33 3.91 18.16
CA LYS A 96 11.87 3.96 18.09
C LYS A 96 11.40 5.37 17.78
N ALA A 97 10.43 5.51 16.89
CA ALA A 97 9.80 6.80 16.65
C ALA A 97 9.13 7.31 17.94
N LYS A 98 9.53 8.48 18.40
CA LYS A 98 8.91 9.10 19.58
C LYS A 98 7.57 9.69 19.16
N MET A 99 6.49 8.96 19.28
CA MET A 99 5.14 9.47 19.04
C MET A 99 4.66 10.30 20.24
N LEU A 100 3.77 11.27 19.98
CA LEU A 100 3.07 11.95 21.06
C LEU A 100 2.11 10.96 21.74
N PRO A 101 2.02 10.97 23.09
CA PRO A 101 1.08 10.11 23.79
C PRO A 101 -0.36 10.32 23.30
N GLY A 102 -1.04 9.21 22.97
CA GLY A 102 -2.43 9.25 22.51
C GLY A 102 -2.61 9.47 21.00
N THR A 103 -1.52 9.65 20.24
CA THR A 103 -1.58 9.70 18.78
C THR A 103 -1.39 8.32 18.16
N LEU A 104 -1.88 8.17 16.93
CA LEU A 104 -1.74 6.94 16.14
C LEU A 104 -1.34 7.22 14.68
N ILE A 105 -0.95 6.18 13.99
CA ILE A 105 -0.72 6.18 12.54
C ILE A 105 -1.97 5.61 11.86
N LEU A 106 -2.56 6.36 10.93
CA LEU A 106 -3.64 5.87 10.09
C LEU A 106 -3.03 5.27 8.83
N VAL A 107 -3.33 3.98 8.57
CA VAL A 107 -2.77 3.22 7.44
C VAL A 107 -3.88 2.88 6.46
N ALA A 108 -3.63 3.12 5.17
CA ALA A 108 -4.50 2.72 4.07
C ALA A 108 -3.70 1.86 3.08
N ASP A 109 -4.08 0.59 2.92
CA ASP A 109 -3.48 -0.35 1.98
C ASP A 109 -4.47 -1.48 1.72
N ASP A 110 -4.75 -1.83 0.47
CA ASP A 110 -5.72 -2.86 0.12
C ASP A 110 -5.14 -4.28 0.18
N SER A 111 -3.81 -4.41 0.07
CA SER A 111 -3.11 -5.69 0.16
C SER A 111 -3.10 -6.23 1.60
N PRO A 112 -3.72 -7.39 1.88
CA PRO A 112 -3.67 -8.00 3.22
C PRO A 112 -2.24 -8.27 3.69
N LEU A 113 -1.36 -8.57 2.73
CA LEU A 113 0.03 -8.83 2.98
C LEU A 113 0.75 -7.57 3.43
N ALA A 114 0.67 -6.49 2.64
CA ALA A 114 1.32 -5.24 2.97
C ALA A 114 0.83 -4.73 4.33
N ARG A 115 -0.49 -4.83 4.62
CA ARG A 115 -1.02 -4.50 5.95
C ARG A 115 -0.37 -5.33 7.06
N SER A 116 -0.21 -6.66 6.88
CA SER A 116 0.44 -7.51 7.88
C SER A 116 1.91 -7.12 8.13
N MET A 117 2.62 -6.74 7.07
CA MET A 117 4.02 -6.28 7.17
C MET A 117 4.13 -4.92 7.88
N ILE A 118 3.28 -3.97 7.51
CA ILE A 118 3.20 -2.66 8.16
C ILE A 118 2.85 -2.82 9.65
N GLU A 119 1.87 -3.67 9.97
CA GLU A 119 1.47 -3.97 11.34
C GLU A 119 2.65 -4.47 12.18
N LYS A 120 3.43 -5.44 11.64
CA LYS A 120 4.64 -5.93 12.31
C LYS A 120 5.65 -4.82 12.54
N GLY A 121 5.94 -4.03 11.50
CA GLY A 121 6.90 -2.92 11.58
C GLY A 121 6.49 -1.85 12.61
N LEU A 122 5.22 -1.45 12.62
CA LEU A 122 4.69 -0.46 13.57
C LEU A 122 4.63 -1.01 15.01
N THR A 123 4.25 -2.28 15.17
CA THR A 123 4.23 -2.94 16.48
C THR A 123 5.63 -3.01 17.10
N GLN A 124 6.65 -3.31 16.31
CA GLN A 124 8.04 -3.32 16.79
C GLN A 124 8.51 -1.93 17.25
N GLN A 125 8.00 -0.88 16.62
CA GLN A 125 8.28 0.49 17.04
C GLN A 125 7.46 0.93 18.26
N GLY A 126 6.48 0.12 18.70
CA GLY A 126 5.55 0.45 19.77
C GLY A 126 4.57 1.56 19.38
N ALA A 127 4.33 1.74 18.06
CA ALA A 127 3.40 2.72 17.55
C ALA A 127 1.96 2.19 17.60
N SER A 128 1.01 3.05 18.02
CA SER A 128 -0.41 2.77 17.85
C SER A 128 -0.83 3.05 16.41
N PHE A 129 -1.73 2.24 15.84
CA PHE A 129 -2.17 2.42 14.46
C PHE A 129 -3.61 1.95 14.25
N ILE A 130 -4.20 2.41 13.17
CA ILE A 130 -5.49 1.92 12.61
C ILE A 130 -5.23 1.54 11.17
N MET A 131 -5.66 0.33 10.76
CA MET A 131 -5.60 -0.16 9.40
C MET A 131 -6.92 0.05 8.67
N THR A 132 -6.86 0.52 7.43
CA THR A 132 -7.98 0.61 6.49
C THR A 132 -7.61 -0.06 5.18
N LYS A 133 -8.61 -0.43 4.37
CA LYS A 133 -8.44 -1.23 3.15
C LYS A 133 -8.56 -0.42 1.87
N SER A 134 -8.90 0.86 1.98
CA SER A 134 -9.00 1.77 0.85
C SER A 134 -8.76 3.21 1.32
N GLY A 135 -8.45 4.09 0.36
CA GLY A 135 -8.36 5.52 0.65
C GLY A 135 -9.71 6.11 1.09
N GLN A 136 -10.84 5.55 0.61
CA GLN A 136 -12.16 6.00 1.04
C GLN A 136 -12.41 5.67 2.52
N GLU A 137 -12.12 4.45 2.95
CA GLU A 137 -12.24 4.04 4.36
C GLU A 137 -11.35 4.92 5.26
N ALA A 138 -10.12 5.21 4.82
CA ALA A 138 -9.21 6.11 5.54
C ALA A 138 -9.76 7.53 5.65
N TRP A 139 -10.33 8.06 4.55
CA TRP A 139 -10.95 9.37 4.53
C TRP A 139 -12.14 9.47 5.49
N ASP A 140 -13.03 8.49 5.48
CA ASP A 140 -14.19 8.45 6.38
C ASP A 140 -13.74 8.33 7.84
N ARG A 141 -12.71 7.54 8.08
CA ARG A 141 -12.15 7.35 9.43
C ARG A 141 -11.53 8.62 9.99
N ILE A 142 -10.76 9.36 9.19
CA ILE A 142 -10.13 10.61 9.66
C ILE A 142 -11.19 11.70 9.95
N GLN A 143 -12.25 11.76 9.15
CA GLN A 143 -13.36 12.68 9.40
C GLN A 143 -14.04 12.37 10.74
N ALA A 144 -14.40 11.11 10.99
CA ALA A 144 -15.02 10.70 12.25
C ALA A 144 -14.10 10.98 13.46
N MET A 145 -12.78 10.75 13.31
CA MET A 145 -11.81 11.06 14.37
C MET A 145 -11.66 12.57 14.61
N SER A 146 -11.77 13.37 13.55
CA SER A 146 -11.74 14.84 13.67
C SER A 146 -12.95 15.35 14.43
N ASP A 147 -14.14 14.84 14.14
CA ASP A 147 -15.36 15.24 14.82
C ASP A 147 -15.31 14.85 16.30
N ALA A 148 -14.81 13.66 16.61
CA ALA A 148 -14.58 13.22 17.99
C ALA A 148 -13.54 14.07 18.73
N ALA A 149 -12.44 14.46 18.04
CA ALA A 149 -11.43 15.33 18.64
C ALA A 149 -12.00 16.71 18.98
N VAL A 150 -12.80 17.30 18.10
CA VAL A 150 -13.47 18.58 18.33
C VAL A 150 -14.41 18.50 19.56
N ALA A 151 -15.17 17.41 19.68
CA ALA A 151 -16.03 17.18 20.86
C ALA A 151 -15.23 17.09 22.18
N GLU A 152 -13.96 16.70 22.12
CA GLU A 152 -13.04 16.67 23.27
C GLU A 152 -12.27 18.00 23.46
N GLY A 153 -12.52 19.02 22.64
CA GLY A 153 -11.75 20.27 22.65
C GLY A 153 -10.32 20.12 22.12
N LYS A 154 -10.07 19.12 21.28
CA LYS A 154 -8.77 18.79 20.68
C LYS A 154 -8.80 19.00 19.16
N THR A 155 -7.64 18.91 18.55
CA THR A 155 -7.46 18.90 17.11
C THR A 155 -7.18 17.48 16.62
N ILE A 156 -7.29 17.26 15.31
CA ILE A 156 -6.97 15.95 14.73
C ILE A 156 -5.47 15.59 14.90
N LYS A 157 -4.56 16.56 15.03
CA LYS A 157 -3.14 16.34 15.34
C LYS A 157 -2.91 15.66 16.69
N ASP A 158 -3.82 15.87 17.63
CA ASP A 158 -3.77 15.21 18.94
C ASP A 158 -4.20 13.74 18.87
N LYS A 159 -4.70 13.30 17.73
CA LYS A 159 -5.18 11.93 17.49
C LYS A 159 -4.35 11.18 16.44
N ILE A 160 -3.93 11.87 15.36
CA ILE A 160 -3.20 11.28 14.24
C ILE A 160 -1.83 11.94 14.09
N ALA A 161 -0.79 11.13 14.21
CA ALA A 161 0.59 11.55 14.03
C ALA A 161 1.01 11.54 12.55
N LEU A 162 0.45 10.61 11.75
CA LEU A 162 0.84 10.33 10.38
C LEU A 162 -0.26 9.59 9.65
N VAL A 163 -0.43 9.84 8.35
CA VAL A 163 -1.16 8.98 7.43
C VAL A 163 -0.15 8.26 6.54
N LEU A 164 -0.21 6.93 6.54
CA LEU A 164 0.56 6.06 5.64
C LEU A 164 -0.41 5.48 4.61
N THR A 165 -0.16 5.69 3.33
CA THR A 165 -1.09 5.24 2.28
C THR A 165 -0.38 4.55 1.13
N ASP A 166 -0.95 3.45 0.65
CA ASP A 166 -0.59 2.92 -0.66
C ASP A 166 -1.07 3.85 -1.77
N LEU A 167 -0.49 3.71 -2.95
CA LEU A 167 -0.90 4.46 -4.15
C LEU A 167 -2.13 3.84 -4.80
N GLU A 168 -2.08 2.55 -5.05
CA GLU A 168 -3.06 1.83 -5.85
C GLU A 168 -4.06 1.10 -4.94
N MET A 169 -5.21 1.71 -4.72
CA MET A 169 -6.28 1.15 -3.90
C MET A 169 -7.64 1.31 -4.59
N PRO A 170 -8.59 0.40 -4.33
CA PRO A 170 -9.95 0.54 -4.80
C PRO A 170 -10.65 1.78 -4.20
N GLU A 171 -11.71 2.25 -4.85
CA GLU A 171 -12.57 3.37 -4.45
C GLU A 171 -11.87 4.73 -4.46
N MET A 172 -10.78 4.86 -3.72
CA MET A 172 -9.96 6.08 -3.66
C MET A 172 -8.48 5.70 -3.59
N ASP A 173 -7.72 6.11 -4.58
CA ASP A 173 -6.26 5.95 -4.64
C ASP A 173 -5.52 6.88 -3.66
N GLY A 174 -4.24 6.55 -3.38
CA GLY A 174 -3.44 7.30 -2.42
C GLY A 174 -3.13 8.73 -2.85
N PHE A 175 -3.04 9.03 -4.15
CA PHE A 175 -2.87 10.40 -4.63
C PHE A 175 -4.10 11.24 -4.34
N THR A 176 -5.28 10.69 -4.60
CA THR A 176 -6.56 11.36 -4.34
C THR A 176 -6.76 11.58 -2.85
N LEU A 177 -6.46 10.58 -2.01
CA LEU A 177 -6.49 10.72 -0.55
C LEU A 177 -5.54 11.83 -0.09
N THR A 178 -4.28 11.81 -0.55
CA THR A 178 -3.27 12.81 -0.19
C THR A 178 -3.74 14.22 -0.55
N ARG A 179 -4.22 14.42 -1.77
CA ARG A 179 -4.74 15.73 -2.22
C ARG A 179 -5.92 16.20 -1.38
N LYS A 180 -6.85 15.31 -1.05
CA LYS A 180 -7.99 15.65 -0.17
C LYS A 180 -7.50 16.08 1.21
N LEU A 181 -6.56 15.35 1.81
CA LEU A 181 -5.99 15.69 3.12
C LEU A 181 -5.29 17.05 3.09
N LYS A 182 -4.44 17.29 2.09
CA LYS A 182 -3.66 18.53 1.99
C LYS A 182 -4.49 19.76 1.61
N ASN A 183 -5.63 19.58 0.95
CA ASN A 183 -6.55 20.67 0.60
C ASN A 183 -7.56 20.98 1.72
N ASP A 184 -7.77 20.09 2.67
CA ASP A 184 -8.68 20.36 3.79
C ASP A 184 -7.92 21.06 4.94
N HIS A 185 -8.41 22.24 5.35
CA HIS A 185 -7.78 23.05 6.40
C HIS A 185 -7.64 22.31 7.73
N ARG A 186 -8.48 21.34 8.01
CA ARG A 186 -8.43 20.50 9.23
C ARG A 186 -7.26 19.53 9.21
N PHE A 187 -6.94 19.01 8.01
CA PHE A 187 -6.03 17.85 7.85
C PHE A 187 -4.70 18.19 7.17
N LYS A 188 -4.60 19.35 6.50
CA LYS A 188 -3.41 19.74 5.71
C LYS A 188 -2.07 19.65 6.45
N SER A 189 -2.12 19.78 7.75
CA SER A 189 -0.94 19.74 8.62
C SER A 189 -0.58 18.34 9.11
N ILE A 190 -1.39 17.32 8.80
CA ILE A 190 -1.03 15.93 9.09
C ILE A 190 -0.05 15.47 8.03
N PRO A 191 1.10 14.89 8.42
CA PRO A 191 2.03 14.34 7.45
C PRO A 191 1.44 13.13 6.76
N VAL A 192 1.71 13.03 5.45
CA VAL A 192 1.31 11.90 4.60
C VAL A 192 2.54 11.26 4.01
N VAL A 193 2.71 9.97 4.26
CA VAL A 193 3.75 9.14 3.65
C VAL A 193 3.10 8.18 2.67
N ILE A 194 3.60 8.17 1.45
CA ILE A 194 3.18 7.20 0.44
C ILE A 194 4.09 5.98 0.52
N HIS A 195 3.49 4.80 0.59
CA HIS A 195 4.14 3.49 0.67
C HIS A 195 3.73 2.65 -0.54
N SER A 196 4.60 2.51 -1.53
CA SER A 196 4.23 1.88 -2.79
C SER A 196 5.32 0.95 -3.32
N SER A 197 4.91 -0.04 -4.11
CA SER A 197 5.81 -0.92 -4.86
C SER A 197 6.37 -0.26 -6.12
N LEU A 198 5.77 0.83 -6.59
CA LEU A 198 6.27 1.59 -7.74
C LEU A 198 7.56 2.31 -7.36
N THR A 199 8.61 2.10 -8.12
CA THR A 199 9.94 2.71 -7.94
C THR A 199 10.29 3.60 -9.13
N GLY A 200 11.27 4.50 -8.95
CA GLY A 200 11.81 5.37 -10.00
C GLY A 200 11.50 6.85 -9.82
N GLU A 201 12.40 7.68 -10.36
CA GLU A 201 12.36 9.15 -10.22
C GLU A 201 11.04 9.79 -10.69
N ALA A 202 10.41 9.23 -11.74
CA ALA A 202 9.14 9.72 -12.25
C ALA A 202 8.02 9.60 -11.22
N ASN A 203 7.99 8.48 -10.48
CA ASN A 203 7.01 8.24 -9.43
C ASN A 203 7.27 9.10 -8.19
N GLU A 204 8.55 9.26 -7.81
CA GLU A 204 8.91 10.17 -6.70
C GLU A 204 8.50 11.63 -6.99
N ASN A 205 8.70 12.10 -8.23
CA ASN A 205 8.26 13.43 -8.63
C ASN A 205 6.74 13.58 -8.61
N HIS A 206 6.01 12.52 -8.99
CA HIS A 206 4.54 12.49 -8.92
C HIS A 206 4.04 12.53 -7.47
N VAL A 207 4.68 11.77 -6.60
CA VAL A 207 4.41 11.78 -5.15
C VAL A 207 4.62 13.17 -4.56
N LYS A 208 5.76 13.81 -4.84
CA LYS A 208 6.04 15.20 -4.40
C LYS A 208 4.98 16.18 -4.89
N SER A 209 4.53 16.05 -6.15
CA SER A 209 3.49 16.92 -6.73
C SER A 209 2.10 16.72 -6.11
N SER A 210 1.84 15.58 -5.49
CA SER A 210 0.58 15.32 -4.77
C SER A 210 0.49 16.03 -3.42
N GLY A 211 1.61 16.55 -2.92
CA GLY A 211 1.74 17.17 -1.60
C GLY A 211 2.07 16.19 -0.47
N ALA A 212 2.45 14.95 -0.79
CA ALA A 212 2.94 14.01 0.22
C ALA A 212 4.26 14.49 0.82
N ASP A 213 4.46 14.24 2.11
CA ASP A 213 5.65 14.69 2.86
C ASP A 213 6.83 13.74 2.67
N ALA A 214 6.57 12.47 2.39
CA ALA A 214 7.60 11.49 2.08
C ALA A 214 7.05 10.33 1.24
N TYR A 215 7.99 9.59 0.68
CA TYR A 215 7.76 8.34 -0.05
C TYR A 215 8.66 7.25 0.52
N VAL A 216 8.12 6.06 0.63
CA VAL A 216 8.88 4.86 0.99
C VAL A 216 8.48 3.69 0.10
N ALA A 217 9.48 3.00 -0.43
CA ALA A 217 9.23 1.80 -1.22
C ALA A 217 8.73 0.66 -0.33
N LYS A 218 7.77 -0.13 -0.80
CA LYS A 218 7.34 -1.36 -0.14
C LYS A 218 8.55 -2.31 -0.01
N PHE A 219 8.56 -3.10 1.06
CA PHE A 219 9.58 -4.14 1.33
C PHE A 219 11.01 -3.66 1.69
N SER A 220 11.18 -2.39 2.07
CA SER A 220 12.42 -1.92 2.71
C SER A 220 12.14 -1.56 4.17
N ALA A 221 12.49 -2.48 5.09
CA ALA A 221 12.23 -2.29 6.53
C ALA A 221 12.99 -1.10 7.12
N GLU A 222 14.25 -0.96 6.70
CA GLU A 222 15.12 0.11 7.20
C GLU A 222 14.60 1.46 6.72
N ASP A 223 14.33 1.61 5.41
CA ASP A 223 13.80 2.83 4.82
C ASP A 223 12.41 3.18 5.41
N PHE A 224 11.57 2.15 5.64
CA PHE A 224 10.25 2.32 6.24
C PHE A 224 10.35 2.93 7.64
N THR A 225 11.12 2.30 8.51
CA THR A 225 11.29 2.72 9.90
C THR A 225 11.92 4.11 10.00
N GLU A 226 12.98 4.34 9.21
CA GLU A 226 13.68 5.62 9.20
C GLU A 226 12.81 6.76 8.66
N THR A 227 12.06 6.51 7.57
CA THR A 227 11.17 7.51 6.97
C THR A 227 10.06 7.91 7.92
N ILE A 228 9.37 6.93 8.54
CA ILE A 228 8.31 7.22 9.51
C ILE A 228 8.87 8.02 10.68
N ARG A 229 10.03 7.64 11.22
CA ARG A 229 10.66 8.34 12.31
C ARG A 229 10.98 9.79 11.94
N LYS A 230 11.65 10.02 10.79
CA LYS A 230 12.01 11.37 10.30
C LYS A 230 10.78 12.25 10.12
N VAL A 231 9.74 11.72 9.48
CA VAL A 231 8.52 12.49 9.20
C VAL A 231 7.80 12.89 10.50
N ILE A 232 7.71 11.98 11.47
CA ILE A 232 7.11 12.28 12.77
C ILE A 232 7.94 13.31 13.55
N GLU A 233 9.27 13.20 13.53
CA GLU A 233 10.16 14.14 14.23
C GLU A 233 10.10 15.55 13.62
N ASN A 234 10.14 15.67 12.29
CA ASN A 234 10.10 16.96 11.60
C ASN A 234 8.76 17.70 11.73
N ASN A 235 7.68 16.99 12.05
CA ASN A 235 6.34 17.58 12.18
C ASN A 235 5.99 17.97 13.61
N ARG A 236 6.96 17.94 14.52
CA ARG A 236 6.81 18.37 15.92
C ARG A 236 7.14 19.83 16.18
N GLU A 237 7.80 20.47 15.22
CA GLU A 237 8.11 21.91 15.24
C GLU A 237 6.94 22.72 14.66
#